data_c136bfb09717d867676934f412efabb2
#
_entry.id   c136bfb09717d867676934f412efabb2
#
_cell.length_a   1.000
_cell.length_b   1.000
_cell.length_c   1.000
_cell.angle_alpha   90.00
_cell.angle_beta   90.00
_cell.angle_gamma   90.00
#
_symmetry.space_group_name_H-M   'P 1'
#
loop_
_entity.id
_entity.type
_entity.pdbx_description
1 polymer ?
#
loop_
_entity_poly.entity_id
_entity_poly.type
_entity_poly.pdbx_seq_one_letter_code
_entity_poly.pdbx_strand_id
1 'polypeptide(L)'
;MIDFINPRVTGLKPSGIRKYFDIALTMDDVISLGLGEPDFTTPQPIVEAGIRALKEGATHYTANLGLLELRQELGAHLDKLYKVNYAPDEIIITVGVSEALYLTCTAILQPGDEVIIPTPAFVSYEPEVKLAGGVVVEVATYEENLFVPKIEDIAAAITEKNQSYRSYLSQQPHRCCSQP
;
A
#
# COMPACT_ATOMS: atom_id res chain seq x y z
N MET A 1 1.46 21.69 30.08
CA MET A 1 0.67 20.49 29.68
C MET A 1 1.64 19.57 29.00
N ILE A 2 1.83 18.33 29.48
CA ILE A 2 2.74 17.37 28.85
C ILE A 2 2.07 16.95 27.53
N ASP A 3 2.76 17.12 26.42
CA ASP A 3 2.26 16.64 25.14
C ASP A 3 2.52 15.12 25.09
N PHE A 4 1.44 14.34 25.19
CA PHE A 4 1.49 12.87 25.16
C PHE A 4 1.51 12.31 23.74
N ILE A 5 1.36 13.18 22.72
CA ILE A 5 1.31 12.74 21.32
C ILE A 5 2.73 12.62 20.78
N ASN A 6 3.02 11.50 20.16
CA ASN A 6 4.31 11.29 19.51
C ASN A 6 4.59 12.39 18.47
N PRO A 7 5.73 13.08 18.52
CA PRO A 7 6.07 14.14 17.56
C PRO A 7 6.03 13.70 16.10
N ARG A 8 6.26 12.42 15.80
CA ARG A 8 6.12 11.89 14.44
C ARG A 8 4.68 11.94 13.94
N VAL A 9 3.71 11.77 14.84
CA VAL A 9 2.28 11.85 14.50
C VAL A 9 1.84 13.30 14.32
N THR A 10 2.27 14.21 15.20
CA THR A 10 1.91 15.63 15.11
C THR A 10 2.47 16.32 13.87
N GLY A 11 3.56 15.79 13.31
CA GLY A 11 4.15 16.27 12.06
C GLY A 11 3.44 15.82 10.79
N LEU A 12 2.47 14.88 10.88
CA LEU A 12 1.73 14.41 9.72
C LEU A 12 0.59 15.36 9.35
N LYS A 13 0.46 15.63 8.06
CA LYS A 13 -0.70 16.37 7.54
C LYS A 13 -1.88 15.42 7.35
N PRO A 14 -3.12 15.84 7.71
CA PRO A 14 -4.31 15.07 7.38
C PRO A 14 -4.42 14.82 5.87
N SER A 15 -4.91 13.64 5.49
CA SER A 15 -5.13 13.31 4.08
C SER A 15 -6.15 14.27 3.45
N GLY A 16 -5.75 14.91 2.34
CA GLY A 16 -6.66 15.77 1.56
C GLY A 16 -7.83 15.00 0.94
N ILE A 17 -7.66 13.72 0.63
CA ILE A 17 -8.68 12.86 0.03
C ILE A 17 -9.92 12.79 0.92
N ARG A 18 -9.75 12.61 2.23
CA ARG A 18 -10.86 12.51 3.16
C ARG A 18 -11.73 13.77 3.16
N LYS A 19 -11.11 14.95 3.09
CA LYS A 19 -11.84 16.23 3.01
C LYS A 19 -12.75 16.29 1.77
N TYR A 20 -12.25 15.87 0.62
CA TYR A 20 -13.05 15.87 -0.62
C TYR A 20 -14.11 14.79 -0.60
N PHE A 21 -13.83 13.64 0.00
CA PHE A 21 -14.81 12.58 0.20
C PHE A 21 -15.98 13.04 1.08
N ASP A 22 -15.69 13.69 2.22
CA ASP A 22 -16.72 14.24 3.11
C ASP A 22 -17.58 15.30 2.40
N ILE A 23 -16.99 16.13 1.52
CA ILE A 23 -17.73 17.08 0.70
C ILE A 23 -18.63 16.34 -0.30
N ALA A 24 -18.10 15.34 -1.00
CA ALA A 24 -18.86 14.57 -1.99
C ALA A 24 -20.08 13.87 -1.38
N LEU A 25 -19.98 13.40 -0.13
CA LEU A 25 -21.12 12.80 0.60
C LEU A 25 -22.28 13.79 0.88
N THR A 26 -22.03 15.09 0.82
CA THR A 26 -23.04 16.13 1.04
C THR A 26 -23.67 16.67 -0.24
N MET A 27 -23.26 16.14 -1.37
CA MET A 27 -23.72 16.62 -2.68
C MET A 27 -24.53 15.53 -3.39
N ASP A 28 -25.64 15.94 -4.02
CA ASP A 28 -26.41 15.09 -4.91
C ASP A 28 -25.76 15.11 -6.32
N ASP A 29 -25.89 14.01 -7.06
CA ASP A 29 -25.43 13.86 -8.45
C ASP A 29 -23.90 14.03 -8.67
N VAL A 30 -23.09 13.59 -7.72
CA VAL A 30 -21.62 13.62 -7.84
C VAL A 30 -21.08 12.29 -8.35
N ILE A 31 -20.29 12.36 -9.43
CA ILE A 31 -19.42 11.27 -9.84
C ILE A 31 -18.10 11.41 -9.08
N SER A 32 -17.90 10.61 -8.03
CA SER A 32 -16.69 10.66 -7.23
C SER A 32 -15.54 9.93 -7.93
N LEU A 33 -14.43 10.64 -8.14
CA LEU A 33 -13.15 10.06 -8.58
C LEU A 33 -12.11 10.05 -7.42
N GLY A 34 -12.58 10.26 -6.18
CA GLY A 34 -11.70 10.41 -5.01
C GLY A 34 -11.16 9.11 -4.46
N LEU A 35 -11.93 8.03 -4.51
CA LEU A 35 -11.51 6.70 -4.09
C LEU A 35 -11.53 5.76 -5.29
N GLY A 36 -10.41 5.06 -5.51
CA GLY A 36 -10.30 4.03 -6.52
C GLY A 36 -10.79 2.69 -5.95
N GLU A 37 -12.08 2.39 -6.17
CA GLU A 37 -12.66 1.10 -5.81
C GLU A 37 -13.41 0.50 -7.00
N PRO A 38 -13.53 -0.84 -7.08
CA PRO A 38 -14.34 -1.47 -8.10
C PRO A 38 -15.82 -1.08 -7.94
N ASP A 39 -16.47 -0.73 -9.05
CA ASP A 39 -17.91 -0.45 -9.12
C ASP A 39 -18.77 -1.72 -9.19
N PHE A 40 -18.15 -2.89 -9.29
CA PHE A 40 -18.81 -4.19 -9.25
C PHE A 40 -19.03 -4.66 -7.82
N THR A 41 -20.20 -5.21 -7.54
CA THR A 41 -20.43 -5.95 -6.30
C THR A 41 -19.59 -7.23 -6.27
N THR A 42 -19.26 -7.66 -5.06
CA THR A 42 -18.52 -8.93 -4.87
C THR A 42 -19.26 -10.08 -5.56
N PRO A 43 -18.58 -10.91 -6.37
CA PRO A 43 -19.21 -12.05 -7.04
C PRO A 43 -19.94 -12.99 -6.07
N GLN A 44 -21.13 -13.43 -6.46
CA GLN A 44 -22.02 -14.20 -5.61
C GLN A 44 -21.35 -15.45 -4.95
N PRO A 45 -20.53 -16.25 -5.64
CA PRO A 45 -19.86 -17.37 -5.01
C PRO A 45 -18.93 -16.99 -3.84
N ILE A 46 -18.30 -15.80 -3.91
CA ILE A 46 -17.45 -15.28 -2.83
C ILE A 46 -18.30 -14.84 -1.65
N VAL A 47 -19.41 -14.14 -1.91
CA VAL A 47 -20.38 -13.75 -0.86
C VAL A 47 -20.89 -14.97 -0.12
N GLU A 48 -21.31 -16.00 -0.85
CA GLU A 48 -21.81 -17.25 -0.26
C GLU A 48 -20.75 -18.00 0.56
N ALA A 49 -19.50 -18.00 0.10
CA ALA A 49 -18.38 -18.56 0.86
C ALA A 49 -18.17 -17.82 2.19
N GLY A 50 -18.23 -16.49 2.20
CA GLY A 50 -18.15 -15.68 3.41
C GLY A 50 -19.29 -15.96 4.38
N ILE A 51 -20.54 -16.01 3.88
CA ILE A 51 -21.72 -16.34 4.69
C ILE A 51 -21.60 -17.74 5.30
N ARG A 52 -21.14 -18.71 4.51
CA ARG A 52 -20.91 -20.08 4.98
C ARG A 52 -19.86 -20.14 6.08
N ALA A 53 -18.71 -19.49 5.90
CA ALA A 53 -17.65 -19.44 6.90
C ALA A 53 -18.15 -18.86 8.24
N LEU A 54 -18.94 -17.77 8.20
CA LEU A 54 -19.55 -17.20 9.41
C LEU A 54 -20.52 -18.18 10.10
N LYS A 55 -21.37 -18.88 9.32
CA LYS A 55 -22.32 -19.86 9.86
C LYS A 55 -21.61 -21.09 10.47
N GLU A 56 -20.46 -21.46 9.94
CA GLU A 56 -19.62 -22.55 10.43
C GLU A 56 -18.75 -22.13 11.63
N GLY A 57 -18.84 -20.88 12.08
CA GLY A 57 -18.15 -20.39 13.26
C GLY A 57 -16.68 -19.98 13.04
N ALA A 58 -16.28 -19.67 11.80
CA ALA A 58 -14.96 -19.14 11.48
C ALA A 58 -14.81 -17.68 11.98
N THR A 59 -14.95 -17.50 13.31
CA THR A 59 -14.96 -16.19 13.99
C THR A 59 -13.89 -16.08 15.08
N HIS A 60 -12.88 -16.93 15.03
CA HIS A 60 -11.79 -17.00 16.00
C HIS A 60 -10.49 -16.44 15.41
N TYR A 61 -9.49 -16.26 16.27
CA TYR A 61 -8.15 -15.82 15.84
C TYR A 61 -7.52 -16.82 14.88
N THR A 62 -6.78 -16.29 13.93
CA THR A 62 -5.93 -17.06 13.02
C THR A 62 -4.48 -17.04 13.48
N ALA A 63 -3.59 -17.74 12.76
CA ALA A 63 -2.15 -17.57 12.94
C ALA A 63 -1.73 -16.13 12.61
N ASN A 64 -0.65 -15.63 13.23
CA ASN A 64 -0.15 -14.26 13.01
C ASN A 64 0.18 -13.96 11.54
N LEU A 65 0.61 -14.96 10.79
CA LEU A 65 0.85 -14.81 9.35
C LEU A 65 -0.43 -14.89 8.51
N GLY A 66 -1.58 -15.16 9.10
CA GLY A 66 -2.84 -15.43 8.43
C GLY A 66 -3.09 -16.92 8.21
N LEU A 67 -4.28 -17.26 7.68
CA LEU A 67 -4.68 -18.63 7.39
C LEU A 67 -3.68 -19.34 6.48
N LEU A 68 -3.26 -20.56 6.87
CA LEU A 68 -2.29 -21.33 6.10
C LEU A 68 -2.80 -21.64 4.70
N GLU A 69 -4.07 -22.03 4.60
CA GLU A 69 -4.74 -22.37 3.34
C GLU A 69 -4.73 -21.15 2.38
N LEU A 70 -5.01 -19.95 2.90
CA LEU A 70 -4.96 -18.72 2.09
C LEU A 70 -3.55 -18.43 1.59
N ARG A 71 -2.53 -18.61 2.43
CA ARG A 71 -1.13 -18.40 2.05
C ARG A 71 -0.65 -19.42 1.02
N GLN A 72 -1.10 -20.68 1.12
CA GLN A 72 -0.82 -21.74 0.14
C GLN A 72 -1.45 -21.41 -1.22
N GLU A 73 -2.74 -21.05 -1.22
CA GLU A 73 -3.44 -20.66 -2.46
C GLU A 73 -2.84 -19.41 -3.10
N LEU A 74 -2.44 -18.43 -2.29
CA LEU A 74 -1.78 -17.21 -2.79
C LEU A 74 -0.42 -17.54 -3.42
N GLY A 75 0.39 -18.38 -2.79
CA GLY A 75 1.66 -18.85 -3.36
C GLY A 75 1.47 -19.57 -4.69
N ALA A 76 0.50 -20.49 -4.77
CA ALA A 76 0.15 -21.19 -6.01
C ALA A 76 -0.35 -20.22 -7.10
N HIS A 77 -1.12 -19.20 -6.73
CA HIS A 77 -1.61 -18.19 -7.65
C HIS A 77 -0.47 -17.33 -8.23
N LEU A 78 0.47 -16.91 -7.38
CA LEU A 78 1.65 -16.13 -7.80
C LEU A 78 2.57 -16.95 -8.74
N ASP A 79 2.79 -18.22 -8.43
CA ASP A 79 3.54 -19.11 -9.34
C ASP A 79 2.83 -19.27 -10.69
N LYS A 80 1.52 -19.48 -10.68
CA LYS A 80 0.74 -19.62 -11.91
C LYS A 80 0.81 -18.40 -12.81
N LEU A 81 0.65 -17.18 -12.25
CA LEU A 81 0.56 -15.95 -13.02
C LEU A 81 1.92 -15.35 -13.36
N TYR A 82 2.84 -15.35 -12.41
CA TYR A 82 4.08 -14.57 -12.49
C TYR A 82 5.34 -15.43 -12.48
N LYS A 83 5.20 -16.76 -12.33
CA LYS A 83 6.33 -17.70 -12.19
C LYS A 83 7.24 -17.35 -11.01
N VAL A 84 6.64 -16.80 -9.95
CA VAL A 84 7.33 -16.48 -8.71
C VAL A 84 6.87 -17.46 -7.66
N ASN A 85 7.81 -18.19 -7.07
CA ASN A 85 7.53 -19.24 -6.10
C ASN A 85 7.85 -18.73 -4.69
N TYR A 86 6.83 -18.70 -3.83
CA TYR A 86 6.96 -18.38 -2.41
C TYR A 86 6.42 -19.53 -1.58
N ALA A 87 7.18 -19.92 -0.56
CA ALA A 87 6.69 -20.83 0.46
C ALA A 87 5.64 -20.13 1.36
N PRO A 88 4.71 -20.85 1.96
CA PRO A 88 3.67 -20.23 2.81
C PRO A 88 4.20 -19.44 4.00
N ASP A 89 5.40 -19.71 4.50
CA ASP A 89 6.08 -18.98 5.58
C ASP A 89 6.76 -17.69 5.11
N GLU A 90 6.86 -17.47 3.82
CA GLU A 90 7.32 -16.23 3.20
C GLU A 90 6.17 -15.26 2.89
N ILE A 91 4.92 -15.63 3.21
CA ILE A 91 3.71 -14.86 2.93
C ILE A 91 3.05 -14.46 4.24
N ILE A 92 2.76 -13.17 4.39
CA ILE A 92 1.95 -12.63 5.48
C ILE A 92 0.69 -11.97 4.93
N ILE A 93 -0.43 -12.23 5.59
CA ILE A 93 -1.72 -11.60 5.28
C ILE A 93 -1.93 -10.42 6.21
N THR A 94 -2.18 -9.25 5.64
CA THR A 94 -2.34 -7.98 6.37
C THR A 94 -3.69 -7.34 6.08
N VAL A 95 -4.08 -6.36 6.90
CA VAL A 95 -5.27 -5.53 6.67
C VAL A 95 -4.94 -4.47 5.62
N GLY A 96 -4.91 -4.91 4.36
CA GLY A 96 -4.53 -4.08 3.22
C GLY A 96 -3.03 -3.84 3.10
N VAL A 97 -2.67 -3.15 2.01
CA VAL A 97 -1.27 -2.80 1.68
C VAL A 97 -0.70 -1.78 2.68
N SER A 98 -1.52 -0.90 3.24
CA SER A 98 -1.05 0.09 4.21
C SER A 98 -0.47 -0.56 5.46
N GLU A 99 -1.10 -1.60 6.01
CA GLU A 99 -0.48 -2.34 7.12
C GLU A 99 0.82 -3.03 6.70
N ALA A 100 0.85 -3.65 5.53
CA ALA A 100 2.05 -4.30 5.01
C ALA A 100 3.22 -3.31 4.89
N LEU A 101 2.96 -2.12 4.37
CA LEU A 101 3.97 -1.06 4.24
C LEU A 101 4.43 -0.53 5.58
N TYR A 102 3.49 -0.27 6.50
CA TYR A 102 3.83 0.17 7.86
C TYR A 102 4.72 -0.85 8.58
N LEU A 103 4.37 -2.12 8.53
CA LEU A 103 5.17 -3.20 9.12
C LEU A 103 6.55 -3.29 8.47
N THR A 104 6.60 -3.23 7.13
CA THR A 104 7.85 -3.27 6.37
C THR A 104 8.75 -2.08 6.72
N CYS A 105 8.23 -0.86 6.65
CA CYS A 105 8.98 0.35 7.01
C CYS A 105 9.48 0.29 8.45
N THR A 106 8.63 -0.14 9.38
CA THR A 106 9.00 -0.26 10.79
C THR A 106 10.09 -1.31 11.02
N ALA A 107 10.09 -2.39 10.24
CA ALA A 107 11.06 -3.48 10.39
C ALA A 107 12.43 -3.16 9.80
N ILE A 108 12.50 -2.33 8.73
CA ILE A 108 13.74 -2.12 7.98
C ILE A 108 14.35 -0.73 8.13
N LEU A 109 13.55 0.30 8.49
CA LEU A 109 14.04 1.68 8.58
C LEU A 109 14.57 2.01 9.97
N GLN A 110 15.71 2.68 9.99
CA GLN A 110 16.25 3.35 11.16
C GLN A 110 15.96 4.85 11.08
N PRO A 111 15.98 5.58 12.21
CA PRO A 111 15.79 7.03 12.18
C PRO A 111 16.80 7.73 11.27
N GLY A 112 16.28 8.44 10.26
CA GLY A 112 17.09 9.19 9.29
C GLY A 112 17.41 8.44 8.00
N ASP A 113 17.02 7.16 7.87
CA ASP A 113 17.11 6.44 6.61
C ASP A 113 16.22 7.08 5.55
N GLU A 114 16.71 7.19 4.34
CA GLU A 114 16.01 7.82 3.23
C GLU A 114 15.26 6.79 2.39
N VAL A 115 14.03 7.11 2.02
CA VAL A 115 13.17 6.30 1.14
C VAL A 115 12.78 7.13 -0.07
N ILE A 116 13.17 6.66 -1.26
CA ILE A 116 12.82 7.32 -2.52
C ILE A 116 11.40 6.93 -2.91
N ILE A 117 10.56 7.95 -3.12
CA ILE A 117 9.16 7.79 -3.53
C ILE A 117 8.93 8.55 -4.84
N PRO A 118 8.68 7.85 -5.97
CA PRO A 118 8.22 8.51 -7.18
C PRO A 118 6.86 9.18 -6.97
N THR A 119 6.71 10.46 -7.34
CA THR A 119 5.48 11.23 -7.17
C THR A 119 4.90 11.67 -8.53
N PRO A 120 3.55 11.72 -8.68
CA PRO A 120 2.53 11.52 -7.65
C PRO A 120 2.42 10.07 -7.17
N ALA A 121 2.20 9.88 -5.87
CA ALA A 121 2.13 8.58 -5.22
C ALA A 121 0.88 8.45 -4.33
N PHE A 122 0.60 7.23 -3.88
CA PHE A 122 -0.48 7.01 -2.93
C PHE A 122 -0.20 7.71 -1.60
N VAL A 123 -1.22 8.33 -1.05
CA VAL A 123 -1.13 9.24 0.11
C VAL A 123 -0.60 8.60 1.40
N SER A 124 -0.61 7.28 1.52
CA SER A 124 -0.12 6.58 2.72
C SER A 124 1.40 6.38 2.72
N TYR A 125 2.08 6.43 1.58
CA TYR A 125 3.50 6.09 1.52
C TYR A 125 4.37 7.03 2.36
N GLU A 126 4.19 8.34 2.20
CA GLU A 126 4.92 9.34 2.97
C GLU A 126 4.68 9.22 4.49
N PRO A 127 3.41 9.14 4.98
CA PRO A 127 3.14 8.95 6.39
C PRO A 127 3.76 7.69 6.99
N GLU A 128 3.73 6.57 6.29
CA GLU A 128 4.27 5.29 6.78
C GLU A 128 5.79 5.33 6.96
N VAL A 129 6.50 5.93 6.01
CA VAL A 129 7.94 6.16 6.11
C VAL A 129 8.26 7.09 7.30
N LYS A 130 7.54 8.21 7.44
CA LYS A 130 7.75 9.17 8.53
C LYS A 130 7.44 8.58 9.90
N LEU A 131 6.39 7.79 10.03
CA LEU A 131 6.05 7.10 11.28
C LEU A 131 7.13 6.11 11.68
N ALA A 132 7.73 5.41 10.74
CA ALA A 132 8.88 4.52 10.97
C ALA A 132 10.18 5.28 11.32
N GLY A 133 10.20 6.60 11.14
CA GLY A 133 11.36 7.46 11.42
C GLY A 133 12.24 7.73 10.20
N GLY A 134 11.84 7.26 9.03
CA GLY A 134 12.51 7.52 7.77
C GLY A 134 12.27 8.93 7.23
N VAL A 135 13.06 9.29 6.24
CA VAL A 135 13.01 10.56 5.50
C VAL A 135 12.57 10.25 4.06
N VAL A 136 11.55 10.95 3.58
CA VAL A 136 11.08 10.79 2.20
C VAL A 136 11.91 11.65 1.25
N VAL A 137 12.41 11.03 0.19
CA VAL A 137 13.05 11.68 -0.95
C VAL A 137 12.13 11.53 -2.16
N GLU A 138 11.48 12.63 -2.56
CA GLU A 138 10.55 12.61 -3.67
C GLU A 138 11.29 12.69 -5.01
N VAL A 139 10.90 11.84 -5.96
CA VAL A 139 11.32 11.90 -7.36
C VAL A 139 10.10 12.19 -8.21
N ALA A 140 10.03 13.41 -8.77
CA ALA A 140 8.88 13.81 -9.57
C ALA A 140 8.79 13.01 -10.88
N THR A 141 7.57 12.60 -11.23
CA THR A 141 7.25 12.01 -12.53
C THR A 141 6.26 12.89 -13.27
N TYR A 142 6.26 12.84 -14.59
CA TYR A 142 5.51 13.76 -15.43
C TYR A 142 4.70 13.01 -16.50
N GLU A 143 3.60 13.64 -16.94
CA GLU A 143 2.70 13.10 -17.95
C GLU A 143 3.40 12.81 -19.28
N GLU A 144 4.34 13.65 -19.70
CA GLU A 144 5.14 13.48 -20.91
C GLU A 144 5.93 12.18 -20.98
N ASN A 145 6.24 11.60 -19.80
CA ASN A 145 6.88 10.29 -19.66
C ASN A 145 5.91 9.21 -19.17
N LEU A 146 4.61 9.41 -19.32
CA LEU A 146 3.57 8.50 -18.82
C LEU A 146 3.72 8.16 -17.34
N PHE A 147 4.20 9.12 -16.54
CA PHE A 147 4.50 8.96 -15.12
C PHE A 147 5.52 7.84 -14.81
N VAL A 148 6.35 7.48 -15.77
CA VAL A 148 7.48 6.58 -15.56
C VAL A 148 8.66 7.43 -15.04
N PRO A 149 9.24 7.11 -13.86
CA PRO A 149 10.37 7.84 -13.35
C PRO A 149 11.60 7.66 -14.26
N LYS A 150 12.34 8.75 -14.47
CA LYS A 150 13.61 8.68 -15.22
C LYS A 150 14.68 8.03 -14.34
N ILE A 151 15.47 7.17 -14.93
CA ILE A 151 16.53 6.43 -14.22
C ILE A 151 17.56 7.41 -13.65
N GLU A 152 17.85 8.49 -14.39
CA GLU A 152 18.78 9.54 -13.99
C GLU A 152 18.31 10.28 -12.73
N ASP A 153 17.00 10.55 -12.60
CA ASP A 153 16.42 11.24 -11.45
C ASP A 153 16.43 10.32 -10.21
N ILE A 154 16.16 9.02 -10.39
CA ILE A 154 16.31 8.05 -9.32
C ILE A 154 17.77 7.93 -8.90
N ALA A 155 18.69 7.82 -9.86
CA ALA A 155 20.13 7.71 -9.57
C ALA A 155 20.67 8.93 -8.83
N ALA A 156 20.19 10.14 -9.19
CA ALA A 156 20.56 11.38 -8.51
C ALA A 156 20.00 11.46 -7.08
N ALA A 157 18.90 10.78 -6.80
CA ALA A 157 18.28 10.73 -5.48
C ALA A 157 18.92 9.69 -4.54
N ILE A 158 19.77 8.80 -5.04
CA ILE A 158 20.47 7.80 -4.24
C ILE A 158 21.61 8.43 -3.45
N THR A 159 21.58 8.26 -2.13
CA THR A 159 22.63 8.67 -1.20
C THR A 159 23.10 7.49 -0.34
N GLU A 160 24.17 7.69 0.44
CA GLU A 160 24.62 6.65 1.41
C GLU A 160 23.60 6.35 2.51
N LYS A 161 22.58 7.22 2.69
CA LYS A 161 21.49 7.06 3.66
C LYS A 161 20.30 6.27 3.11
N ASN A 162 20.27 5.98 1.82
CA ASN A 162 19.24 5.13 1.24
C ASN A 162 19.52 3.68 1.61
N GLN A 163 18.93 3.20 2.67
CA GLN A 163 19.18 1.86 3.24
C GLN A 163 18.70 0.72 2.39
N SER A 164 18.16 0.88 1.26
CA SER A 164 18.08 -0.23 0.30
C SER A 164 17.38 0.13 -0.99
N TYR A 165 17.88 -0.37 -2.05
CA TYR A 165 17.25 -0.76 -3.32
C TYR A 165 15.90 -1.50 -3.16
N ARG A 166 15.39 -1.65 -1.94
CA ARG A 166 14.26 -2.51 -1.61
C ARG A 166 12.94 -1.80 -1.52
N SER A 167 12.90 -0.49 -1.45
CA SER A 167 11.66 0.26 -1.40
C SER A 167 11.24 0.78 -2.77
N TYR A 168 11.34 -0.03 -3.79
CA TYR A 168 10.43 0.11 -4.90
C TYR A 168 9.06 -0.33 -4.37
N LEU A 169 8.42 0.55 -3.64
CA LEU A 169 7.01 0.42 -3.35
C LEU A 169 6.34 0.51 -4.71
N SER A 170 6.08 -0.67 -5.27
CA SER A 170 5.52 -0.80 -6.59
C SER A 170 4.34 0.13 -6.68
N GLN A 171 4.40 1.01 -7.64
CA GLN A 171 3.29 1.80 -8.09
C GLN A 171 2.03 0.95 -8.03
N GLN A 172 0.96 1.50 -7.45
CA GLN A 172 -0.35 1.04 -7.89
C GLN A 172 -0.29 1.02 -9.41
N PRO A 173 -0.69 -0.06 -10.07
CA PRO A 173 -0.68 -0.10 -11.51
C PRO A 173 -1.67 0.96 -12.02
N HIS A 174 -1.18 2.17 -12.17
CA HIS A 174 -1.75 3.02 -13.19
C HIS A 174 -1.57 2.17 -14.44
N ARG A 175 -2.67 1.64 -14.96
CA ARG A 175 -2.67 0.88 -16.20
C ARG A 175 -1.82 1.66 -17.21
N CYS A 176 -0.55 1.31 -17.33
CA CYS A 176 0.08 1.39 -18.61
C CYS A 176 -0.79 0.50 -19.49
N CYS A 177 -1.61 1.14 -20.31
CA CYS A 177 -2.33 0.46 -21.37
C CYS A 177 -1.28 -0.35 -22.10
N SER A 178 -1.23 -1.64 -21.81
CA SER A 178 -0.50 -2.58 -22.65
C SER A 178 -1.10 -2.40 -24.04
N GLN A 179 -0.32 -1.82 -24.91
CA GLN A 179 -0.62 -1.86 -26.33
C GLN A 179 -0.65 -3.32 -26.76
N PRO A 180 -1.50 -3.66 -27.76
CA PRO A 180 -1.76 -5.01 -28.19
C PRO A 180 -0.53 -5.73 -28.70
#